data_cebc89131b60b6ee197d42dae630066b
#
_entry.id   cebc89131b60b6ee197d42dae630066b
#
_cell.length_a   1.000
_cell.length_b   1.000
_cell.length_c   1.000
_cell.angle_alpha   90.00
_cell.angle_beta   90.00
_cell.angle_gamma   90.00
#
_symmetry.space_group_name_H-M   'P 1'
#
loop_
_entity.id
_entity.type
_entity.pdbx_description
1 polymer ?
#
loop_
_entity_poly.entity_id
_entity_poly.type
_entity_poly.pdbx_seq_one_letter_code
_entity_poly.pdbx_strand_id
1 'polypeptide(L)'
;GDFFELFFDDAKAAAATLDIALTTRGDHGGAPVPMCGVPVHAAENYLARLIRAGHRVAIAEQVETPEQAKKRGGSKALVARAIVRFVTAGTLTEEALLDSKASNWLVALAEAAGERAFAAVDVSTGLF
;
A
#
# COMPACT_ATOMS: atom_id res chain seq x y z
N GLY A 1 1.61 20.11 1.65
CA GLY A 1 1.74 18.91 2.46
C GLY A 1 1.98 17.72 1.56
N ASP A 2 2.62 16.71 2.09
CA ASP A 2 2.95 15.52 1.32
C ASP A 2 1.75 14.57 1.28
N PHE A 3 1.59 13.89 0.13
CA PHE A 3 0.53 12.91 -0.12
C PHE A 3 1.14 11.60 -0.59
N PHE A 4 0.52 10.49 -0.18
CA PHE A 4 0.59 9.25 -0.92
C PHE A 4 -0.42 9.32 -2.05
N GLU A 5 0.03 9.05 -3.26
CA GLU A 5 -0.77 9.16 -4.49
C GLU A 5 -1.03 7.77 -5.06
N LEU A 6 -2.24 7.56 -5.56
CA LEU A 6 -2.67 6.36 -6.27
C LEU A 6 -3.12 6.76 -7.68
N PHE A 7 -2.90 5.88 -8.64
CA PHE A 7 -3.14 6.14 -10.05
C PHE A 7 -3.94 5.03 -10.72
N PHE A 8 -4.53 5.33 -11.87
CA PHE A 8 -5.28 4.40 -12.72
C PHE A 8 -6.42 3.69 -11.97
N ASP A 9 -6.53 2.39 -12.09
CA ASP A 9 -7.59 1.61 -11.47
C ASP A 9 -7.45 1.53 -9.95
N ASP A 10 -6.23 1.59 -9.42
CA ASP A 10 -5.99 1.69 -7.98
C ASP A 10 -6.58 2.99 -7.41
N ALA A 11 -6.46 4.11 -8.13
CA ALA A 11 -7.06 5.37 -7.72
C ALA A 11 -8.59 5.30 -7.68
N LYS A 12 -9.20 4.67 -8.69
CA LYS A 12 -10.67 4.49 -8.74
C LYS A 12 -11.16 3.63 -7.59
N ALA A 13 -10.49 2.49 -7.33
CA ALA A 13 -10.83 1.58 -6.25
C ALA A 13 -10.67 2.24 -4.87
N ALA A 14 -9.55 2.93 -4.66
CA ALA A 14 -9.28 3.62 -3.41
C ALA A 14 -10.23 4.79 -3.18
N ALA A 15 -10.50 5.61 -4.20
CA ALA A 15 -11.42 6.74 -4.09
C ALA A 15 -12.82 6.27 -3.69
N ALA A 16 -13.32 5.18 -4.30
CA ALA A 16 -14.62 4.59 -3.95
C ALA A 16 -14.65 4.03 -2.53
N THR A 17 -13.59 3.31 -2.11
CA THR A 17 -13.51 2.70 -0.76
C THR A 17 -13.36 3.74 0.34
N LEU A 18 -12.58 4.78 0.07
CA LEU A 18 -12.23 5.80 1.06
C LEU A 18 -13.19 6.99 1.07
N ASP A 19 -14.07 7.08 0.08
CA ASP A 19 -14.96 8.23 -0.15
C ASP A 19 -14.16 9.54 -0.24
N ILE A 20 -13.13 9.54 -1.11
CA ILE A 20 -12.28 10.69 -1.38
C ILE A 20 -12.37 11.10 -2.84
N ALA A 21 -11.97 12.32 -3.15
CA ALA A 21 -12.02 12.87 -4.50
C ALA A 21 -11.13 12.08 -5.46
N LEU A 22 -11.71 11.64 -6.58
CA LEU A 22 -10.99 11.16 -7.74
C LEU A 22 -10.74 12.34 -8.68
N THR A 23 -9.49 12.58 -9.02
CA THR A 23 -9.06 13.64 -9.92
C THR A 23 -8.23 13.06 -11.07
N THR A 24 -7.56 13.90 -11.83
CA THR A 24 -6.66 13.47 -12.90
C THR A 24 -5.32 14.19 -12.81
N ARG A 25 -4.24 13.52 -13.23
CA ARG A 25 -2.91 14.10 -13.27
C ARG A 25 -2.13 13.63 -14.48
N GLY A 26 -1.90 14.56 -15.43
CA GLY A 26 -1.21 14.26 -16.67
C GLY A 26 -2.03 13.36 -17.61
N ASP A 27 -1.39 12.96 -18.70
CA ASP A 27 -1.96 12.09 -19.74
C ASP A 27 -1.08 10.88 -19.97
N HIS A 28 -1.71 9.75 -20.25
CA HIS A 28 -1.05 8.52 -20.68
C HIS A 28 -1.82 7.92 -21.85
N GLY A 29 -1.13 7.73 -22.99
CA GLY A 29 -1.76 7.21 -24.20
C GLY A 29 -2.90 8.09 -24.76
N GLY A 30 -2.85 9.41 -24.52
CA GLY A 30 -3.87 10.36 -24.97
C GLY A 30 -5.12 10.45 -24.09
N ALA A 31 -5.09 9.83 -22.90
CA ALA A 31 -6.18 9.90 -21.93
C ALA A 31 -5.69 10.45 -20.57
N PRO A 32 -6.53 11.27 -19.87
CA PRO A 32 -6.21 11.74 -18.53
C PRO A 32 -5.99 10.58 -17.56
N VAL A 33 -4.92 10.65 -16.75
CA VAL A 33 -4.61 9.61 -15.74
C VAL A 33 -5.44 9.85 -14.49
N PRO A 34 -6.36 8.93 -14.12
CA PRO A 34 -7.07 9.02 -12.85
C PRO A 34 -6.11 9.00 -11.68
N MET A 35 -6.34 9.84 -10.69
CA MET A 35 -5.50 9.95 -9.50
C MET A 35 -6.34 10.31 -8.27
N CYS A 36 -5.99 9.74 -7.14
CA CYS A 36 -6.41 10.22 -5.82
C CYS A 36 -5.21 10.27 -4.88
N GLY A 37 -5.35 10.95 -3.75
CA GLY A 37 -4.27 11.07 -2.79
C GLY A 37 -4.77 11.14 -1.36
N VAL A 38 -3.96 10.61 -0.44
CA VAL A 38 -4.20 10.67 1.01
C VAL A 38 -3.04 11.40 1.69
N PRO A 39 -3.30 12.32 2.64
CA PRO A 39 -2.24 13.02 3.34
C PRO A 39 -1.35 12.05 4.11
N VAL A 40 -0.04 12.23 4.06
CA VAL A 40 0.94 11.35 4.73
C VAL A 40 0.67 11.25 6.24
N HIS A 41 0.34 12.36 6.90
CA HIS A 41 0.05 12.37 8.34
C HIS A 41 -1.22 11.61 8.75
N ALA A 42 -2.11 11.32 7.82
CA ALA A 42 -3.35 10.58 8.04
C ALA A 42 -3.35 9.20 7.35
N ALA A 43 -2.24 8.82 6.70
CA ALA A 43 -2.16 7.65 5.83
C ALA A 43 -2.55 6.36 6.54
N GLU A 44 -2.19 6.18 7.82
CA GLU A 44 -2.52 4.97 8.58
C GLU A 44 -4.03 4.76 8.72
N ASN A 45 -4.80 5.82 8.96
CA ASN A 45 -6.26 5.71 9.05
C ASN A 45 -6.88 5.28 7.70
N TYR A 46 -6.38 5.83 6.60
CA TYR A 46 -6.82 5.44 5.26
C TYR A 46 -6.39 4.01 4.91
N LEU A 47 -5.17 3.63 5.30
CA LEU A 47 -4.66 2.28 5.15
C LEU A 47 -5.54 1.26 5.88
N ALA A 48 -5.89 1.53 7.14
CA ALA A 48 -6.80 0.68 7.91
C ALA A 48 -8.15 0.47 7.20
N ARG A 49 -8.72 1.53 6.61
CA ARG A 49 -9.98 1.43 5.85
C ARG A 49 -9.85 0.58 4.60
N LEU A 50 -8.75 0.72 3.85
CA LEU A 50 -8.47 -0.11 2.68
C LEU A 50 -8.31 -1.59 3.05
N ILE A 51 -7.57 -1.88 4.12
CA ILE A 51 -7.35 -3.26 4.58
C ILE A 51 -8.66 -3.89 5.08
N ARG A 52 -9.47 -3.15 5.85
CA ARG A 52 -10.80 -3.63 6.29
C ARG A 52 -11.75 -3.89 5.13
N ALA A 53 -11.61 -3.15 4.04
CA ALA A 53 -12.35 -3.39 2.80
C ALA A 53 -11.81 -4.57 1.97
N GLY A 54 -10.77 -5.26 2.43
CA GLY A 54 -10.19 -6.44 1.78
C GLY A 54 -9.10 -6.13 0.76
N HIS A 55 -8.67 -4.89 0.64
CA HIS A 55 -7.56 -4.53 -0.25
C HIS A 55 -6.21 -4.96 0.33
N ARG A 56 -5.26 -5.23 -0.57
CA ARG A 56 -3.84 -5.35 -0.26
C ARG A 56 -3.15 -4.10 -0.77
N VAL A 57 -2.29 -3.51 0.05
CA VAL A 57 -1.67 -2.22 -0.27
C VAL A 57 -0.15 -2.36 -0.34
N ALA A 58 0.44 -1.93 -1.46
CA ALA A 58 1.87 -1.76 -1.60
C ALA A 58 2.22 -0.28 -1.38
N ILE A 59 3.13 0.00 -0.47
CA ILE A 59 3.64 1.34 -0.22
C ILE A 59 4.97 1.50 -0.95
N ALA A 60 5.05 2.49 -1.82
CA ALA A 60 6.26 2.86 -2.52
C ALA A 60 6.75 4.22 -2.04
N GLU A 61 8.04 4.30 -1.79
CA GLU A 61 8.71 5.53 -1.36
C GLU A 61 9.83 5.92 -2.33
N GLN A 62 10.23 7.18 -2.29
CA GLN A 62 11.38 7.66 -3.04
C GLN A 62 12.66 7.08 -2.42
N VAL A 63 13.48 6.43 -3.27
CA VAL A 63 14.75 5.81 -2.84
C VAL A 63 15.97 6.60 -3.28
N GLU A 64 15.75 7.74 -3.91
CA GLU A 64 16.82 8.69 -4.26
C GLU A 64 16.34 10.14 -4.11
N THR A 65 17.29 11.06 -3.95
CA THR A 65 16.96 12.49 -3.93
C THR A 65 16.77 13.05 -5.34
N PRO A 66 16.10 14.21 -5.51
CA PRO A 66 16.01 14.88 -6.80
C PRO A 66 17.39 15.21 -7.43
N GLU A 67 18.40 15.54 -6.60
CA GLU A 67 19.76 15.78 -7.08
C GLU A 67 20.42 14.51 -7.62
N GLN A 68 20.20 13.37 -6.96
CA GLN A 68 20.70 12.06 -7.42
C GLN A 68 20.03 11.66 -8.73
N ALA A 69 18.70 11.81 -8.84
CA ALA A 69 17.96 11.57 -10.07
C ALA A 69 18.49 12.44 -11.21
N LYS A 70 18.71 13.72 -10.96
CA LYS A 70 19.26 14.66 -11.94
C LYS A 70 20.67 14.28 -12.41
N LYS A 71 21.53 13.83 -11.50
CA LYS A 71 22.89 13.34 -11.85
C LYS A 71 22.82 12.09 -12.72
N ARG A 72 21.86 11.19 -12.47
CA ARG A 72 21.68 9.93 -13.20
C ARG A 72 21.11 10.13 -14.61
N GLY A 73 20.11 11.00 -14.77
CA GLY A 73 19.34 11.10 -16.02
C GLY A 73 19.03 12.52 -16.50
N GLY A 74 19.74 13.53 -15.97
CA GLY A 74 19.55 14.94 -16.36
C GLY A 74 18.32 15.58 -15.71
N SER A 75 17.99 16.80 -16.18
CA SER A 75 16.95 17.64 -15.56
C SER A 75 15.51 17.08 -15.65
N LYS A 76 15.28 16.11 -16.53
CA LYS A 76 13.98 15.45 -16.72
C LYS A 76 13.87 14.09 -16.04
N ALA A 77 14.92 13.64 -15.34
CA ALA A 77 14.92 12.35 -14.67
C ALA A 77 13.87 12.32 -13.55
N LEU A 78 13.01 11.29 -13.58
CA LEU A 78 12.09 11.02 -12.49
C LEU A 78 12.84 10.43 -11.31
N VAL A 79 12.49 10.85 -10.10
CA VAL A 79 13.00 10.28 -8.86
C VAL A 79 12.58 8.82 -8.77
N ALA A 80 13.55 7.92 -8.54
CA ALA A 80 13.29 6.50 -8.42
C ALA A 80 12.46 6.20 -7.16
N ARG A 81 11.53 5.28 -7.30
CA ARG A 81 10.68 4.78 -6.23
C ARG A 81 10.81 3.27 -6.14
N ALA A 82 10.71 2.74 -4.95
CA ALA A 82 10.67 1.30 -4.72
C ALA A 82 9.54 0.96 -3.74
N ILE A 83 8.98 -0.24 -3.86
CA ILE A 83 8.05 -0.76 -2.88
C ILE A 83 8.87 -1.09 -1.63
N VAL A 84 8.50 -0.44 -0.51
CA VAL A 84 9.16 -0.60 0.78
C VAL A 84 8.35 -1.46 1.74
N ARG A 85 7.05 -1.61 1.50
CA ARG A 85 6.16 -2.34 2.38
C ARG A 85 4.94 -2.87 1.65
N PHE A 86 4.54 -4.10 1.98
CA PHE A 86 3.22 -4.66 1.65
C PHE A 86 2.39 -4.76 2.92
N VAL A 87 1.14 -4.31 2.84
CA VAL A 87 0.19 -4.36 3.95
C VAL A 87 -1.02 -5.17 3.55
N THR A 88 -1.33 -6.17 4.35
CA THR A 88 -2.51 -7.04 4.24
C THR A 88 -3.10 -7.20 5.63
N ALA A 89 -4.30 -7.76 5.75
CA ALA A 89 -4.90 -8.02 7.07
C ALA A 89 -3.98 -8.86 7.98
N GLY A 90 -3.31 -9.89 7.42
CA GLY A 90 -2.41 -10.76 8.18
C GLY A 90 -1.01 -10.18 8.42
N THR A 91 -0.65 -9.04 7.83
CA THR A 91 0.67 -8.39 8.00
C THR A 91 0.59 -7.03 8.69
N LEU A 92 -0.57 -6.70 9.27
CA LEU A 92 -0.72 -5.51 10.11
C LEU A 92 0.09 -5.69 11.40
N THR A 93 1.01 -4.77 11.67
CA THR A 93 1.86 -4.77 12.88
C THR A 93 1.58 -3.58 13.79
N GLU A 94 0.93 -2.55 13.26
CA GLU A 94 0.56 -1.36 14.03
C GLU A 94 -0.69 -1.64 14.86
N GLU A 95 -0.59 -1.47 16.17
CA GLU A 95 -1.69 -1.68 17.12
C GLU A 95 -2.94 -0.85 16.75
N ALA A 96 -2.74 0.36 16.23
CA ALA A 96 -3.84 1.23 15.79
C ALA A 96 -4.63 0.67 14.60
N LEU A 97 -4.06 -0.25 13.81
CA LEU A 97 -4.68 -0.89 12.66
C LEU A 97 -5.33 -2.23 13.00
N LEU A 98 -4.99 -2.82 14.15
CA LEU A 98 -5.53 -4.09 14.61
C LEU A 98 -6.85 -3.85 15.35
N ASP A 99 -7.86 -4.61 14.98
CA ASP A 99 -9.13 -4.65 15.71
C ASP A 99 -9.11 -5.88 16.62
N SER A 100 -9.07 -5.67 17.94
CA SER A 100 -9.07 -6.75 18.93
C SER A 100 -10.34 -7.63 18.89
N LYS A 101 -11.38 -7.20 18.17
CA LYS A 101 -12.63 -7.94 17.97
C LYS A 101 -12.69 -8.71 16.66
N ALA A 102 -11.69 -8.53 15.79
CA ALA A 102 -11.59 -9.20 14.50
C ALA A 102 -10.27 -9.96 14.41
N SER A 103 -10.34 -11.21 14.00
CA SER A 103 -9.14 -12.02 13.75
C SER A 103 -8.45 -11.61 12.46
N ASN A 104 -7.12 -11.46 12.52
CA ASN A 104 -6.27 -11.19 11.37
C ASN A 104 -5.20 -12.27 11.28
N TRP A 105 -5.43 -13.26 10.41
CA TRP A 105 -4.56 -14.42 10.31
C TRP A 105 -3.38 -14.18 9.38
N LEU A 106 -2.17 -14.37 9.89
CA LEU A 106 -0.95 -14.56 9.13
C LEU A 106 -0.71 -16.07 8.99
N VAL A 107 -0.63 -16.56 7.76
CA VAL A 107 -0.44 -17.98 7.47
C VAL A 107 0.86 -18.17 6.70
N ALA A 108 1.70 -19.07 7.20
CA ALA A 108 2.90 -19.55 6.52
C ALA A 108 2.65 -20.96 5.98
N LEU A 109 3.05 -21.19 4.74
CA LEU A 109 3.01 -22.50 4.08
C LEU A 109 4.42 -22.96 3.78
N ALA A 110 4.71 -24.23 4.03
CA ALA A 110 5.98 -24.86 3.71
C ALA A 110 5.75 -26.18 3.00
N GLU A 111 6.63 -26.51 2.05
CA GLU A 111 6.68 -27.81 1.38
C GLU A 111 8.13 -28.29 1.39
N ALA A 112 8.36 -29.50 1.90
CA ALA A 112 9.67 -30.14 1.93
C ALA A 112 9.52 -31.66 1.81
N ALA A 113 10.33 -32.29 0.97
CA ALA A 113 10.35 -33.74 0.77
C ALA A 113 8.97 -34.35 0.42
N GLY A 114 8.11 -33.59 -0.25
CA GLY A 114 6.76 -34.03 -0.62
C GLY A 114 5.72 -33.91 0.50
N GLU A 115 6.10 -33.44 1.66
CA GLU A 115 5.19 -33.10 2.75
C GLU A 115 4.87 -31.61 2.77
N ARG A 116 3.66 -31.27 3.19
CA ARG A 116 3.17 -29.90 3.32
C ARG A 116 2.81 -29.62 4.77
N ALA A 117 3.23 -28.46 5.22
CA ALA A 117 2.88 -27.95 6.54
C ALA A 117 2.39 -26.51 6.45
N PHE A 118 1.56 -26.11 7.39
CA PHE A 118 1.20 -24.72 7.56
C PHE A 118 1.25 -24.33 9.03
N ALA A 119 1.49 -23.05 9.27
CA ALA A 119 1.36 -22.43 10.58
C ALA A 119 0.53 -21.16 10.42
N ALA A 120 -0.29 -20.87 11.40
CA ALA A 120 -1.13 -19.69 11.39
C ALA A 120 -1.06 -18.98 12.75
N VAL A 121 -0.99 -17.66 12.72
CA VAL A 121 -1.08 -16.81 13.91
C VAL A 121 -2.11 -15.72 13.70
N ASP A 122 -2.97 -15.52 14.67
CA ASP A 122 -3.86 -14.37 14.71
C ASP A 122 -3.08 -13.17 15.27
N VAL A 123 -2.69 -12.25 14.41
CA VAL A 123 -1.88 -11.08 14.80
C VAL A 123 -2.63 -10.08 15.67
N SER A 124 -3.99 -10.13 15.70
CA SER A 124 -4.79 -9.29 16.59
C SER A 124 -4.83 -9.81 18.03
N THR A 125 -4.79 -11.11 18.21
CA THR A 125 -4.97 -11.75 19.53
C THR A 125 -3.72 -12.47 20.02
N GLY A 126 -2.75 -12.73 19.13
CA GLY A 126 -1.57 -13.54 19.43
C GLY A 126 -1.85 -15.04 19.52
N LEU A 127 -3.02 -15.50 19.14
CA LEU A 127 -3.37 -16.92 19.09
C LEU A 127 -2.55 -17.62 18.00
N PHE A 128 -1.85 -18.67 18.37
CA PHE A 128 -1.03 -19.50 17.47
C PHE A 128 -1.55 -20.92 17.42
#